data_a17c0e5c31b7ca53652171077919334e
#
_entry.id   a17c0e5c31b7ca53652171077919334e
#
_cell.length_a   1.000
_cell.length_b   1.000
_cell.length_c   1.000
_cell.angle_alpha   90.00
_cell.angle_beta   90.00
_cell.angle_gamma   90.00
#
_symmetry.space_group_name_H-M   'P 1'
#
loop_
_entity.id
_entity.type
_entity.pdbx_description
1 polymer ?
#
loop_
_entity_poly.entity_id
_entity_poly.type
_entity_poly.pdbx_seq_one_letter_code
_entity_poly.pdbx_strand_id
1 'polypeptide(L)'
;MQVIAKDSRPAVGRGSRNRGWLWLIGLLLAVCLLAAGWYYFWPRQIQSAGGLYFPNRVTLAVPRFAQGDVRWANDSLAGTQGTMAQEGCAVSSAAMVLSFYGLELDPGQLNQFLIDHDGFTAEGWLRWEKAADFVPGKAKHVYEDLPSFFLIDSNLVRGNPVIIRLRLPGGVTHFVVIVGKRGFHYLIQDPGSGGEQGIYPLDELTDKIEALRFYQKLSGA
;
A
#
# COMPACT_ATOMS: atom_id res chain seq x y z
N MET A 1 -26.73 -92.10 16.46
CA MET A 1 -25.63 -91.52 15.66
C MET A 1 -26.12 -90.11 15.27
N GLN A 2 -25.81 -89.12 16.10
CA GLN A 2 -26.26 -87.75 15.92
C GLN A 2 -25.13 -86.88 15.37
N VAL A 3 -25.35 -86.34 14.15
CA VAL A 3 -24.39 -85.48 13.45
C VAL A 3 -24.66 -84.04 13.92
N ILE A 4 -23.69 -83.46 14.60
CA ILE A 4 -23.73 -82.05 15.04
C ILE A 4 -23.33 -81.19 13.86
N ALA A 5 -24.26 -80.32 13.40
CA ALA A 5 -23.97 -79.33 12.35
C ALA A 5 -23.21 -78.13 12.99
N LYS A 6 -22.05 -77.84 12.45
CA LYS A 6 -21.18 -76.74 12.85
C LYS A 6 -21.68 -75.45 12.20
N ASP A 7 -22.25 -74.56 13.01
CA ASP A 7 -22.69 -73.21 12.59
C ASP A 7 -21.45 -72.30 12.39
N SER A 8 -21.12 -71.97 11.11
CA SER A 8 -20.06 -71.08 10.71
C SER A 8 -20.65 -69.71 10.36
N ARG A 9 -20.73 -68.81 11.35
CA ARG A 9 -21.07 -67.42 11.09
C ARG A 9 -19.84 -66.66 10.56
N PRO A 10 -19.93 -65.89 9.45
CA PRO A 10 -18.83 -65.09 8.97
C PRO A 10 -18.59 -63.91 9.91
N ALA A 11 -17.32 -63.67 10.24
CA ALA A 11 -16.88 -62.51 11.00
C ALA A 11 -17.13 -61.24 10.20
N VAL A 12 -18.00 -60.38 10.69
CA VAL A 12 -18.20 -59.04 10.09
C VAL A 12 -16.96 -58.22 10.39
N GLY A 13 -16.17 -57.99 9.33
CA GLY A 13 -15.01 -57.12 9.36
C GLY A 13 -15.42 -55.70 9.69
N ARG A 14 -15.18 -55.28 10.97
CA ARG A 14 -15.30 -53.92 11.42
C ARG A 14 -14.06 -53.15 11.05
N GLY A 15 -14.22 -52.14 10.22
CA GLY A 15 -13.43 -50.93 10.40
C GLY A 15 -12.27 -50.69 9.45
N SER A 16 -12.53 -50.00 8.38
CA SER A 16 -11.51 -49.21 7.71
C SER A 16 -12.00 -47.82 7.27
N ARG A 17 -13.27 -47.50 7.49
CA ARG A 17 -13.90 -46.24 6.96
C ARG A 17 -13.53 -44.96 7.70
N ASN A 18 -13.02 -45.01 8.94
CA ASN A 18 -12.82 -43.81 9.77
C ASN A 18 -11.39 -43.22 9.68
N ARG A 19 -10.44 -43.96 9.11
CA ARG A 19 -9.04 -43.49 9.05
C ARG A 19 -8.81 -42.40 7.95
N GLY A 20 -9.49 -42.51 6.83
CA GLY A 20 -9.37 -41.52 5.74
C GLY A 20 -9.89 -40.14 6.13
N TRP A 21 -10.97 -40.07 6.92
CA TRP A 21 -11.51 -38.79 7.37
C TRP A 21 -10.61 -38.08 8.38
N LEU A 22 -9.94 -38.83 9.25
CA LEU A 22 -8.94 -38.28 10.18
C LEU A 22 -7.74 -37.67 9.43
N TRP A 23 -7.30 -38.28 8.35
CA TRP A 23 -6.24 -37.72 7.50
C TRP A 23 -6.68 -36.43 6.79
N LEU A 24 -7.93 -36.35 6.32
CA LEU A 24 -8.50 -35.15 5.70
C LEU A 24 -8.60 -34.00 6.71
N ILE A 25 -9.05 -34.28 7.94
CA ILE A 25 -9.08 -33.28 9.02
C ILE A 25 -7.67 -32.81 9.38
N GLY A 26 -6.72 -33.73 9.52
CA GLY A 26 -5.32 -33.40 9.79
C GLY A 26 -4.71 -32.51 8.70
N LEU A 27 -4.98 -32.81 7.43
CA LEU A 27 -4.53 -31.99 6.29
C LEU A 27 -5.19 -30.60 6.34
N LEU A 28 -6.49 -30.52 6.59
CA LEU A 28 -7.21 -29.24 6.70
C LEU A 28 -6.66 -28.37 7.84
N LEU A 29 -6.42 -28.97 9.00
CA LEU A 29 -5.81 -28.28 10.14
C LEU A 29 -4.39 -27.81 9.82
N ALA A 30 -3.58 -28.63 9.15
CA ALA A 30 -2.23 -28.22 8.73
C ALA A 30 -2.27 -27.04 7.75
N VAL A 31 -3.18 -27.06 6.76
CA VAL A 31 -3.39 -25.95 5.82
C VAL A 31 -3.85 -24.68 6.56
N CYS A 32 -4.79 -24.79 7.50
CA CYS A 32 -5.25 -23.67 8.30
C CYS A 32 -4.13 -23.08 9.18
N LEU A 33 -3.30 -23.93 9.79
CA LEU A 33 -2.15 -23.49 10.60
C LEU A 33 -1.07 -22.83 9.74
N LEU A 34 -0.80 -23.36 8.54
CA LEU A 34 0.13 -22.74 7.59
C LEU A 34 -0.41 -21.39 7.09
N ALA A 35 -1.70 -21.29 6.78
CA ALA A 35 -2.34 -20.04 6.38
C ALA A 35 -2.35 -19.01 7.51
N ALA A 36 -2.64 -19.43 8.73
CA ALA A 36 -2.58 -18.57 9.92
C ALA A 36 -1.14 -18.12 10.22
N GLY A 37 -0.18 -19.04 10.14
CA GLY A 37 1.24 -18.71 10.25
C GLY A 37 1.68 -17.71 9.19
N TRP A 38 1.32 -17.96 7.93
CA TRP A 38 1.57 -17.03 6.83
C TRP A 38 0.97 -15.65 7.11
N TYR A 39 -0.27 -15.56 7.55
CA TYR A 39 -0.94 -14.30 7.88
C TYR A 39 -0.28 -13.57 9.05
N TYR A 40 0.14 -14.29 10.11
CA TYR A 40 0.79 -13.69 11.29
C TYR A 40 2.25 -13.30 11.05
N PHE A 41 2.99 -14.05 10.22
CA PHE A 41 4.41 -13.81 9.94
C PHE A 41 4.66 -13.02 8.65
N TRP A 42 3.61 -12.67 7.88
CA TRP A 42 3.78 -11.80 6.71
C TRP A 42 4.29 -10.43 7.18
N PRO A 43 5.43 -9.95 6.67
CA PRO A 43 5.98 -8.68 7.10
C PRO A 43 5.00 -7.54 6.77
N ARG A 44 4.47 -6.91 7.81
CA ARG A 44 3.60 -5.73 7.68
C ARG A 44 4.36 -4.49 7.23
N GLN A 45 5.68 -4.57 7.19
CA GLN A 45 6.62 -3.52 6.79
C GLN A 45 7.74 -4.13 5.97
N ILE A 46 8.28 -3.38 5.01
CA ILE A 46 9.49 -3.74 4.28
C ILE A 46 10.58 -2.71 4.52
N GLN A 47 11.83 -3.06 4.21
CA GLN A 47 12.95 -2.13 4.29
C GLN A 47 12.81 -0.99 3.28
N SER A 48 13.42 0.16 3.56
CA SER A 48 13.45 1.33 2.68
C SER A 48 14.29 1.14 1.42
N ALA A 49 15.16 0.13 1.38
CA ALA A 49 15.92 -0.27 0.21
C ALA A 49 15.74 -1.78 -0.05
N GLY A 50 15.78 -2.20 -1.33
CA GLY A 50 15.63 -3.61 -1.71
C GLY A 50 14.93 -3.81 -3.07
N GLY A 51 14.36 -5.01 -3.29
CA GLY A 51 13.68 -5.38 -4.54
C GLY A 51 14.63 -5.61 -5.71
N LEU A 52 14.21 -5.26 -6.93
CA LEU A 52 15.02 -5.40 -8.14
C LEU A 52 16.20 -4.41 -8.14
N TYR A 53 17.35 -4.84 -8.64
CA TYR A 53 18.51 -3.97 -8.83
C TYR A 53 18.37 -3.15 -10.11
N PHE A 54 18.47 -1.81 -9.98
CA PHE A 54 18.44 -0.87 -11.12
C PHE A 54 19.86 -0.37 -11.40
N PRO A 55 20.54 -0.87 -12.43
CA PRO A 55 21.93 -0.50 -12.70
C PRO A 55 22.11 0.98 -13.05
N ASN A 56 21.10 1.58 -13.69
CA ASN A 56 21.06 2.99 -13.99
C ASN A 56 20.02 3.70 -13.12
N ARG A 57 20.26 4.99 -12.84
CA ARG A 57 19.26 5.82 -12.18
C ARG A 57 18.04 5.98 -13.09
N VAL A 58 16.88 5.58 -12.60
CA VAL A 58 15.57 5.86 -13.21
C VAL A 58 14.88 6.90 -12.34
N THR A 59 14.34 7.96 -12.94
CA THR A 59 13.62 9.02 -12.22
C THR A 59 12.45 9.51 -13.08
N LEU A 60 11.26 9.56 -12.50
CA LEU A 60 10.04 10.12 -13.08
C LEU A 60 10.01 11.63 -12.79
N ALA A 61 9.56 12.43 -13.76
CA ALA A 61 9.46 13.88 -13.62
C ALA A 61 8.19 14.29 -12.83
N VAL A 62 8.04 13.77 -11.62
CA VAL A 62 6.93 14.11 -10.73
C VAL A 62 7.16 15.53 -10.19
N PRO A 63 6.16 16.45 -10.28
CA PRO A 63 6.30 17.79 -9.73
C PRO A 63 6.43 17.74 -8.21
N ARG A 64 7.20 18.66 -7.64
CA ARG A 64 7.28 18.80 -6.18
C ARG A 64 6.25 19.81 -5.69
N PHE A 65 5.44 19.38 -4.72
CA PHE A 65 4.56 20.26 -3.95
C PHE A 65 4.91 20.15 -2.46
N ALA A 66 5.44 21.25 -1.89
CA ALA A 66 5.68 21.32 -0.46
C ALA A 66 4.35 21.51 0.28
N GLN A 67 4.08 20.70 1.32
CA GLN A 67 2.89 20.88 2.14
C GLN A 67 2.85 22.24 2.85
N GLY A 68 4.02 22.82 3.17
CA GLY A 68 4.18 24.12 3.79
C GLY A 68 4.30 25.31 2.81
N ASP A 69 3.97 25.15 1.53
CA ASP A 69 3.97 26.25 0.57
C ASP A 69 2.96 27.33 0.98
N VAL A 70 3.39 28.60 0.97
CA VAL A 70 2.59 29.74 1.45
C VAL A 70 1.22 29.87 0.79
N ARG A 71 1.02 29.30 -0.39
CA ARG A 71 -0.24 29.33 -1.14
C ARG A 71 -1.36 28.54 -0.46
N TRP A 72 -1.01 27.48 0.28
CA TRP A 72 -1.97 26.56 0.94
C TRP A 72 -1.57 26.17 2.36
N ALA A 73 -0.41 26.59 2.86
CA ALA A 73 0.11 26.19 4.17
C ALA A 73 -0.89 26.36 5.32
N ASN A 74 -1.71 27.40 5.28
CA ASN A 74 -2.69 27.75 6.31
C ASN A 74 -4.09 27.17 6.06
N ASP A 75 -4.31 26.46 4.95
CA ASP A 75 -5.60 25.87 4.65
C ASP A 75 -5.88 24.75 5.67
N SER A 76 -7.09 24.75 6.22
CA SER A 76 -7.54 23.72 7.16
C SER A 76 -7.78 22.39 6.44
N LEU A 77 -7.52 21.29 7.13
CA LEU A 77 -7.91 19.95 6.70
C LEU A 77 -9.23 19.54 7.34
N ALA A 78 -10.12 18.90 6.60
CA ALA A 78 -11.37 18.40 7.18
C ALA A 78 -11.10 17.28 8.19
N GLY A 79 -11.89 17.24 9.28
CA GLY A 79 -11.81 16.22 10.31
C GLY A 79 -10.68 16.42 11.34
N THR A 80 -9.82 17.43 11.15
CA THR A 80 -8.76 17.80 12.11
C THR A 80 -8.80 19.29 12.43
N GLN A 81 -7.97 19.71 13.40
CA GLN A 81 -7.70 21.12 13.65
C GLN A 81 -6.36 21.55 13.02
N GLY A 82 -5.71 20.66 12.30
CA GLY A 82 -4.44 20.89 11.64
C GLY A 82 -4.58 21.63 10.32
N THR A 83 -3.45 22.15 9.84
CA THR A 83 -3.35 22.83 8.55
C THR A 83 -2.57 21.98 7.55
N MET A 84 -2.62 22.36 6.28
CA MET A 84 -1.83 21.75 5.23
C MET A 84 -0.33 21.71 5.57
N ALA A 85 0.21 22.78 6.18
CA ALA A 85 1.61 22.80 6.62
C ALA A 85 1.92 21.74 7.68
N GLN A 86 0.98 21.43 8.56
CA GLN A 86 1.16 20.50 9.68
C GLN A 86 0.88 19.03 9.29
N GLU A 87 -0.19 18.79 8.53
CA GLU A 87 -0.73 17.44 8.29
C GLU A 87 -0.97 17.13 6.81
N GLY A 88 -0.65 18.04 5.88
CA GLY A 88 -0.98 17.95 4.46
C GLY A 88 -0.12 17.01 3.62
N CYS A 89 0.76 16.18 4.20
CA CYS A 89 1.67 15.32 3.45
C CYS A 89 0.94 14.33 2.53
N ALA A 90 -0.20 13.76 2.96
CA ALA A 90 -1.01 12.84 2.15
C ALA A 90 -1.63 13.56 0.94
N VAL A 91 -2.26 14.72 1.16
CA VAL A 91 -2.87 15.54 0.09
C VAL A 91 -1.81 16.00 -0.91
N SER A 92 -0.67 16.50 -0.43
CA SER A 92 0.43 16.94 -1.30
C SER A 92 1.02 15.80 -2.11
N SER A 93 1.18 14.60 -1.51
CA SER A 93 1.65 13.40 -2.23
C SER A 93 0.65 12.94 -3.30
N ALA A 94 -0.66 12.97 -3.01
CA ALA A 94 -1.69 12.67 -3.99
C ALA A 94 -1.67 13.68 -5.15
N ALA A 95 -1.59 14.98 -4.83
CA ALA A 95 -1.50 16.05 -5.83
C ALA A 95 -0.28 15.90 -6.75
N MET A 96 0.90 15.56 -6.20
CA MET A 96 2.09 15.28 -7.01
C MET A 96 1.86 14.18 -8.05
N VAL A 97 1.27 13.04 -7.64
CA VAL A 97 1.04 11.90 -8.53
C VAL A 97 -0.05 12.21 -9.55
N LEU A 98 -1.15 12.83 -9.15
CA LEU A 98 -2.24 13.21 -10.06
C LEU A 98 -1.77 14.26 -11.07
N SER A 99 -1.01 15.26 -10.64
CA SER A 99 -0.40 16.26 -11.54
C SER A 99 0.58 15.62 -12.52
N PHE A 100 1.39 14.64 -12.10
CA PHE A 100 2.25 13.85 -12.99
C PHE A 100 1.45 13.14 -14.08
N TYR A 101 0.22 12.72 -13.81
CA TYR A 101 -0.66 12.13 -14.83
C TYR A 101 -1.35 13.16 -15.74
N GLY A 102 -1.05 14.43 -15.55
CA GLY A 102 -1.53 15.53 -16.39
C GLY A 102 -2.82 16.17 -15.92
N LEU A 103 -3.19 15.99 -14.64
CA LEU A 103 -4.25 16.78 -14.03
C LEU A 103 -3.69 18.15 -13.63
N GLU A 104 -4.37 19.21 -14.03
CA GLU A 104 -4.01 20.58 -13.64
C GLU A 104 -4.56 20.88 -12.25
N LEU A 105 -3.76 20.58 -11.23
CA LEU A 105 -4.13 20.80 -9.83
C LEU A 105 -2.88 21.05 -8.97
N ASP A 106 -3.10 21.74 -7.85
CA ASP A 106 -2.14 21.87 -6.76
C ASP A 106 -2.73 21.34 -5.43
N PRO A 107 -1.94 21.22 -4.35
CA PRO A 107 -2.42 20.72 -3.06
C PRO A 107 -3.59 21.53 -2.46
N GLY A 108 -3.62 22.84 -2.62
CA GLY A 108 -4.71 23.69 -2.12
C GLY A 108 -6.03 23.39 -2.85
N GLN A 109 -5.98 23.30 -4.17
CA GLN A 109 -7.14 22.95 -5.01
C GLN A 109 -7.65 21.54 -4.69
N LEU A 110 -6.73 20.57 -4.53
CA LEU A 110 -7.11 19.20 -4.17
C LEU A 110 -7.72 19.16 -2.77
N ASN A 111 -7.15 19.87 -1.78
CA ASN A 111 -7.67 19.93 -0.43
C ASN A 111 -9.10 20.50 -0.40
N GLN A 112 -9.33 21.61 -1.08
CA GLN A 112 -10.67 22.21 -1.15
C GLN A 112 -11.69 21.26 -1.80
N PHE A 113 -11.31 20.62 -2.91
CA PHE A 113 -12.16 19.61 -3.54
C PHE A 113 -12.51 18.46 -2.59
N LEU A 114 -11.52 17.96 -1.85
CA LEU A 114 -11.72 16.86 -0.89
C LEU A 114 -12.65 17.26 0.26
N ILE A 115 -12.55 18.50 0.75
CA ILE A 115 -13.46 19.04 1.77
C ILE A 115 -14.89 19.05 1.26
N ASP A 116 -15.10 19.51 0.01
CA ASP A 116 -16.43 19.68 -0.60
C ASP A 116 -17.09 18.36 -1.01
N HIS A 117 -16.29 17.25 -1.10
CA HIS A 117 -16.75 15.95 -1.65
C HIS A 117 -16.51 14.76 -0.70
N ASP A 118 -16.56 14.99 0.62
CA ASP A 118 -16.36 13.94 1.62
C ASP A 118 -15.04 13.15 1.44
N GLY A 119 -13.97 13.84 1.05
CA GLY A 119 -12.67 13.26 0.75
C GLY A 119 -11.84 12.90 1.98
N PHE A 120 -12.36 13.16 3.20
CA PHE A 120 -11.71 12.79 4.46
C PHE A 120 -12.60 11.91 5.32
N THR A 121 -11.99 11.08 6.17
CA THR A 121 -12.71 10.36 7.22
C THR A 121 -13.00 11.31 8.40
N ALA A 122 -13.77 10.84 9.39
CA ALA A 122 -14.05 11.61 10.61
C ALA A 122 -12.75 11.92 11.41
N GLU A 123 -11.72 11.10 11.27
CA GLU A 123 -10.40 11.27 11.87
C GLU A 123 -9.46 12.16 11.04
N GLY A 124 -9.92 12.67 9.90
CA GLY A 124 -9.14 13.51 8.99
C GLY A 124 -8.21 12.74 8.04
N TRP A 125 -8.40 11.44 7.88
CA TRP A 125 -7.60 10.66 6.93
C TRP A 125 -8.12 10.82 5.52
N LEU A 126 -7.19 10.97 4.57
CA LEU A 126 -7.49 11.08 3.15
C LEU A 126 -8.16 9.79 2.62
N ARG A 127 -9.29 9.96 1.94
CA ARG A 127 -9.91 8.93 1.10
C ARG A 127 -9.28 8.98 -0.28
N TRP A 128 -8.34 8.08 -0.53
CA TRP A 128 -7.48 8.11 -1.72
C TRP A 128 -8.27 8.00 -3.04
N GLU A 129 -9.36 7.23 -3.04
CA GLU A 129 -10.26 7.13 -4.18
C GLU A 129 -10.91 8.46 -4.55
N LYS A 130 -11.25 9.29 -3.55
CA LYS A 130 -11.85 10.60 -3.75
C LYS A 130 -10.89 11.59 -4.40
N ALA A 131 -9.60 11.50 -4.11
CA ALA A 131 -8.62 12.35 -4.78
C ALA A 131 -8.57 12.09 -6.30
N ALA A 132 -8.80 10.85 -6.73
CA ALA A 132 -8.87 10.52 -8.17
C ALA A 132 -10.11 11.08 -8.87
N ASP A 133 -11.18 11.40 -8.12
CA ASP A 133 -12.42 11.97 -8.65
C ASP A 133 -12.29 13.48 -8.98
N PHE A 134 -11.16 14.12 -8.63
CA PHE A 134 -10.91 15.55 -8.94
C PHE A 134 -11.10 15.87 -10.43
N VAL A 135 -10.60 15.00 -11.31
CA VAL A 135 -10.95 15.02 -12.74
C VAL A 135 -11.39 13.61 -13.14
N PRO A 136 -12.70 13.34 -13.18
CA PRO A 136 -13.24 12.04 -13.51
C PRO A 136 -12.72 11.50 -14.85
N GLY A 137 -12.35 10.21 -14.85
CA GLY A 137 -11.87 9.52 -16.05
C GLY A 137 -10.41 9.73 -16.40
N LYS A 138 -9.64 10.53 -15.67
CA LYS A 138 -8.20 10.75 -15.93
C LYS A 138 -7.29 9.80 -15.16
N ALA A 139 -7.62 9.53 -13.91
CA ALA A 139 -6.89 8.61 -13.06
C ALA A 139 -7.84 7.78 -12.20
N LYS A 140 -7.39 6.66 -11.68
CA LYS A 140 -8.11 5.89 -10.67
C LYS A 140 -7.17 5.45 -9.57
N HIS A 141 -7.66 5.38 -8.34
CA HIS A 141 -7.01 4.73 -7.23
C HIS A 141 -7.07 3.20 -7.43
N VAL A 142 -5.92 2.52 -7.28
CA VAL A 142 -5.82 1.08 -7.62
C VAL A 142 -5.41 0.23 -6.43
N TYR A 143 -4.66 0.79 -5.50
CA TYR A 143 -4.11 0.04 -4.39
C TYR A 143 -3.90 0.89 -3.14
N GLU A 144 -4.30 0.35 -2.00
CA GLU A 144 -4.02 0.87 -0.67
C GLU A 144 -3.92 -0.29 0.31
N ASP A 145 -2.71 -0.75 0.61
CA ASP A 145 -2.47 -1.86 1.55
C ASP A 145 -0.98 -2.02 1.86
N LEU A 146 -0.60 -3.22 2.30
CA LEU A 146 0.73 -3.62 2.74
C LEU A 146 1.81 -3.37 1.68
N PRO A 147 3.03 -3.03 2.11
CA PRO A 147 4.12 -2.74 1.19
C PRO A 147 4.67 -4.01 0.53
N SER A 148 5.11 -3.87 -0.73
CA SER A 148 5.73 -4.94 -1.50
C SER A 148 6.77 -4.35 -2.45
N PHE A 149 7.99 -4.87 -2.42
CA PHE A 149 9.03 -4.52 -3.38
C PHE A 149 8.58 -4.77 -4.82
N PHE A 150 7.89 -5.89 -5.07
CA PHE A 150 7.38 -6.21 -6.40
C PHE A 150 6.39 -5.15 -6.91
N LEU A 151 5.48 -4.67 -6.06
CA LEU A 151 4.53 -3.62 -6.45
C LEU A 151 5.23 -2.30 -6.72
N ILE A 152 6.19 -1.89 -5.89
CA ILE A 152 6.95 -0.65 -6.11
C ILE A 152 7.73 -0.75 -7.42
N ASP A 153 8.55 -1.79 -7.58
CA ASP A 153 9.43 -1.94 -8.74
C ASP A 153 8.63 -2.09 -10.04
N SER A 154 7.54 -2.86 -10.03
CA SER A 154 6.69 -3.02 -11.21
C SER A 154 5.97 -1.73 -11.62
N ASN A 155 5.60 -0.87 -10.66
CA ASN A 155 5.06 0.46 -10.96
C ASN A 155 6.14 1.38 -11.54
N LEU A 156 7.33 1.44 -10.95
CA LEU A 156 8.45 2.23 -11.48
C LEU A 156 8.83 1.83 -12.90
N VAL A 157 8.91 0.53 -13.20
CA VAL A 157 9.18 0.02 -14.56
C VAL A 157 8.11 0.45 -15.56
N ARG A 158 6.85 0.56 -15.13
CA ARG A 158 5.73 1.05 -15.97
C ARG A 158 5.64 2.59 -16.03
N GLY A 159 6.55 3.30 -15.38
CA GLY A 159 6.50 4.77 -15.30
C GLY A 159 5.46 5.33 -14.35
N ASN A 160 5.03 4.57 -13.36
CA ASN A 160 4.06 5.00 -12.35
C ASN A 160 4.76 5.31 -11.02
N PRO A 161 4.62 6.52 -10.47
CA PRO A 161 5.10 6.84 -9.12
C PRO A 161 4.23 6.13 -8.06
N VAL A 162 4.82 5.88 -6.89
CA VAL A 162 4.16 5.18 -5.79
C VAL A 162 4.20 6.03 -4.52
N ILE A 163 3.06 6.29 -3.92
CA ILE A 163 2.98 6.94 -2.62
C ILE A 163 3.24 5.89 -1.54
N ILE A 164 4.08 6.22 -0.58
CA ILE A 164 4.36 5.36 0.56
C ILE A 164 4.01 6.05 1.87
N ARG A 165 3.57 5.25 2.84
CA ARG A 165 3.47 5.66 4.23
C ARG A 165 4.68 5.16 5.01
N LEU A 166 5.22 6.02 5.83
CA LEU A 166 6.35 5.75 6.70
C LEU A 166 6.15 6.42 8.07
N ARG A 167 7.07 6.17 9.00
CA ARG A 167 7.15 6.89 10.27
C ARG A 167 8.44 7.67 10.38
N LEU A 168 8.30 8.93 10.74
CA LEU A 168 9.41 9.77 11.14
C LEU A 168 9.81 9.50 12.61
N PRO A 169 11.01 9.94 13.04
CA PRO A 169 11.37 9.96 14.46
C PRO A 169 10.27 10.61 15.30
N GLY A 170 9.96 10.00 16.45
CA GLY A 170 8.83 10.42 17.29
C GLY A 170 7.49 9.76 16.93
N GLY A 171 7.45 8.88 15.91
CA GLY A 171 6.27 8.09 15.56
C GLY A 171 5.25 8.82 14.68
N VAL A 172 5.61 9.98 14.13
CA VAL A 172 4.73 10.77 13.24
C VAL A 172 4.56 10.06 11.90
N THR A 173 3.32 9.84 11.49
CA THR A 173 2.99 9.30 10.17
C THR A 173 3.33 10.32 9.09
N HIS A 174 4.03 9.88 8.04
CA HIS A 174 4.38 10.73 6.92
C HIS A 174 4.15 10.00 5.58
N PHE A 175 3.83 10.78 4.55
CA PHE A 175 3.65 10.28 3.19
C PHE A 175 4.62 10.98 2.25
N VAL A 176 5.28 10.18 1.41
CA VAL A 176 6.17 10.66 0.36
C VAL A 176 5.93 9.88 -0.93
N VAL A 177 6.44 10.38 -2.04
CA VAL A 177 6.28 9.75 -3.36
C VAL A 177 7.59 9.12 -3.81
N ILE A 178 7.62 7.80 -4.02
CA ILE A 178 8.73 7.15 -4.72
C ILE A 178 8.62 7.54 -6.19
N VAL A 179 9.64 8.23 -6.68
CA VAL A 179 9.74 8.75 -8.05
C VAL A 179 10.83 8.08 -8.87
N GLY A 180 11.61 7.20 -8.26
CA GLY A 180 12.70 6.54 -8.96
C GLY A 180 13.46 5.54 -8.15
N LYS A 181 14.56 5.03 -8.73
CA LYS A 181 15.44 4.04 -8.10
C LYS A 181 16.85 4.07 -8.70
N ARG A 182 17.85 3.78 -7.87
CA ARG A 182 19.24 3.52 -8.27
C ARG A 182 19.81 2.40 -7.43
N GLY A 183 20.31 1.34 -8.04
CA GLY A 183 20.72 0.16 -7.31
C GLY A 183 19.53 -0.45 -6.58
N PHE A 184 19.62 -0.58 -5.27
CA PHE A 184 18.53 -1.01 -4.39
C PHE A 184 17.83 0.17 -3.68
N HIS A 185 18.31 1.42 -3.85
CA HIS A 185 17.83 2.61 -3.15
C HIS A 185 16.68 3.26 -3.91
N TYR A 186 15.53 3.39 -3.29
CA TYR A 186 14.41 4.16 -3.82
C TYR A 186 14.68 5.66 -3.69
N LEU A 187 14.30 6.42 -4.70
CA LEU A 187 14.42 7.87 -4.74
C LEU A 187 13.05 8.48 -4.53
N ILE A 188 12.97 9.44 -3.61
CA ILE A 188 11.70 10.05 -3.20
C ILE A 188 11.62 11.53 -3.50
N GLN A 189 10.36 11.98 -3.69
CA GLN A 189 9.93 13.37 -3.64
C GLN A 189 9.14 13.53 -2.35
N ASP A 190 9.62 14.39 -1.45
CA ASP A 190 9.07 14.60 -0.13
C ASP A 190 8.27 15.91 -0.08
N PRO A 191 6.98 15.92 0.33
CA PRO A 191 6.23 17.16 0.56
C PRO A 191 6.65 17.92 1.82
N GLY A 192 7.33 17.24 2.75
CA GLY A 192 7.88 17.86 3.95
C GLY A 192 9.13 18.69 3.69
N SER A 193 9.73 19.21 4.79
CA SER A 193 10.97 20.01 4.71
C SER A 193 12.15 19.25 4.11
N GLY A 194 12.20 17.91 4.27
CA GLY A 194 13.23 17.08 3.64
C GLY A 194 13.30 17.24 2.12
N GLY A 195 12.16 17.50 1.46
CA GLY A 195 12.10 17.70 0.02
C GLY A 195 12.72 19.01 -0.50
N GLU A 196 13.14 19.91 0.35
CA GLU A 196 13.83 21.15 -0.05
C GLU A 196 15.19 20.84 -0.71
N GLN A 197 15.81 19.72 -0.35
CA GLN A 197 17.03 19.23 -1.00
C GLN A 197 16.79 18.60 -2.38
N GLY A 198 15.54 18.47 -2.83
CA GLY A 198 15.16 17.82 -4.07
C GLY A 198 14.90 16.32 -3.91
N ILE A 199 15.20 15.54 -4.97
CA ILE A 199 15.02 14.08 -4.95
C ILE A 199 16.23 13.43 -4.25
N TYR A 200 15.97 12.64 -3.21
CA TYR A 200 16.98 11.97 -2.41
C TYR A 200 16.60 10.51 -2.08
N PRO A 201 17.55 9.67 -1.60
CA PRO A 201 17.27 8.29 -1.21
C PRO A 201 16.32 8.18 -0.02
N LEU A 202 15.37 7.24 -0.08
CA LEU A 202 14.40 6.99 0.99
C LEU A 202 15.07 6.56 2.30
N ASP A 203 16.17 5.81 2.22
CA ASP A 203 16.92 5.31 3.38
C ASP A 203 17.67 6.41 4.15
N GLU A 204 17.73 7.64 3.63
CA GLU A 204 18.14 8.83 4.39
C GLU A 204 17.02 9.35 5.31
N LEU A 205 15.75 9.00 5.04
CA LEU A 205 14.58 9.46 5.80
C LEU A 205 14.09 8.42 6.79
N THR A 206 14.08 7.15 6.42
CA THR A 206 13.51 6.04 7.22
C THR A 206 14.12 4.69 6.83
N ASP A 207 14.10 3.74 7.76
CA ASP A 207 14.51 2.35 7.50
C ASP A 207 13.39 1.48 6.91
N LYS A 208 12.11 1.91 6.98
CA LYS A 208 10.97 1.04 6.70
C LYS A 208 9.86 1.75 5.94
N ILE A 209 9.17 0.97 5.10
CA ILE A 209 7.92 1.33 4.43
C ILE A 209 6.79 0.56 5.11
N GLU A 210 5.73 1.26 5.53
CA GLU A 210 4.59 0.66 6.23
C GLU A 210 3.41 0.31 5.31
N ALA A 211 3.21 1.09 4.26
CA ALA A 211 2.10 0.87 3.32
C ALA A 211 2.36 1.56 1.99
N LEU A 212 1.65 1.11 0.96
CA LEU A 212 1.67 1.69 -0.38
C LEU A 212 0.30 2.24 -0.76
N ARG A 213 0.31 3.27 -1.62
CA ARG A 213 -0.83 3.74 -2.39
C ARG A 213 -0.36 4.08 -3.78
N PHE A 214 -1.16 3.75 -4.78
CA PHE A 214 -0.88 4.24 -6.12
C PHE A 214 -2.14 4.40 -6.97
N TYR A 215 -2.03 5.33 -7.88
CA TYR A 215 -3.01 5.59 -8.91
C TYR A 215 -2.53 5.01 -10.24
N GLN A 216 -3.44 4.86 -11.17
CA GLN A 216 -3.14 4.60 -12.57
C GLN A 216 -3.77 5.69 -13.43
N LYS A 217 -3.00 6.18 -14.41
CA LYS A 217 -3.53 7.01 -15.49
C LYS A 217 -4.46 6.15 -16.34
N LEU A 218 -5.65 6.66 -16.67
CA LEU A 218 -6.57 6.00 -17.57
C LEU A 218 -6.20 6.31 -19.02
N SER A 219 -6.20 5.28 -19.87
CA SER A 219 -5.92 5.41 -21.30
C SER A 219 -7.07 6.12 -22.00
N GLY A 220 -6.77 7.15 -22.79
CA GLY A 220 -7.77 7.92 -23.54
C GLY A 220 -8.14 9.27 -22.91
N ALA A 221 -7.37 9.70 -21.93
CA ALA A 221 -7.53 11.01 -21.29
C ALA A 221 -6.46 11.99 -21.76
#